data_d360ca1b5238a6f23a7d65f5571bddac
#
_entry.id   d360ca1b5238a6f23a7d65f5571bddac
#
_cell.length_a   1.000
_cell.length_b   1.000
_cell.length_c   1.000
_cell.angle_alpha   90.00
_cell.angle_beta   90.00
_cell.angle_gamma   90.00
#
_symmetry.space_group_name_H-M   'P 1'
#
loop_
_entity.id
_entity.type
_entity.pdbx_description
1 polymer ?
#
loop_
_entity_poly.entity_id
_entity_poly.type
_entity_poly.pdbx_seq_one_letter_code
_entity_poly.pdbx_strand_id
1 'polypeptide(L)'
;FDKPIETTKATAIYNMHTYWSKKPHDAIRQYICHYTKPGDLVLDPFCGSGGTALAALMEGRKAIAIDRSPAATFITKNYCTPVDIDELQRAFEELKRKVKPEIDWLYETRCDRCGGKATTAYTVYSQVFQCPRCLEKVPLFDCVKVEGMTEKGKPKKIRACPYCHKRG
;
A
#
# COMPACT_ATOMS: atom_id res chain seq x y z
N PHE A 1 0.86 -31.24 4.43
CA PHE A 1 -0.45 -30.75 3.93
C PHE A 1 -0.86 -31.55 2.72
N ASP A 2 -2.04 -32.16 2.77
CA ASP A 2 -2.57 -32.98 1.68
C ASP A 2 -3.34 -32.13 0.63
N LYS A 3 -3.63 -30.89 0.96
CA LYS A 3 -4.38 -29.95 0.11
C LYS A 3 -3.65 -28.61 0.04
N PRO A 4 -3.79 -27.88 -1.08
CA PRO A 4 -3.31 -26.52 -1.18
C PRO A 4 -3.93 -25.63 -0.09
N ILE A 5 -3.14 -24.72 0.46
CA ILE A 5 -3.64 -23.73 1.41
C ILE A 5 -4.38 -22.64 0.64
N GLU A 6 -5.67 -22.54 0.90
CA GLU A 6 -6.49 -21.46 0.38
C GLU A 6 -6.47 -20.27 1.35
N THR A 7 -6.27 -19.08 0.82
CA THR A 7 -6.22 -17.84 1.60
C THR A 7 -6.58 -16.63 0.74
N THR A 8 -6.90 -15.52 1.40
CA THR A 8 -7.20 -14.26 0.73
C THR A 8 -6.26 -13.16 1.20
N LYS A 9 -5.98 -12.21 0.31
CA LYS A 9 -5.29 -10.94 0.62
C LYS A 9 -6.26 -9.83 1.01
N ALA A 10 -7.55 -10.10 1.11
CA ALA A 10 -8.59 -9.11 1.39
C ALA A 10 -8.90 -8.93 2.88
N THR A 11 -8.01 -9.33 3.79
CA THR A 11 -8.20 -9.13 5.23
C THR A 11 -7.76 -7.74 5.67
N ALA A 12 -8.40 -7.19 6.72
CA ALA A 12 -8.03 -5.90 7.32
C ALA A 12 -6.55 -5.88 7.74
N ILE A 13 -6.08 -6.97 8.37
CA ILE A 13 -4.67 -7.14 8.80
C ILE A 13 -3.73 -7.09 7.58
N TYR A 14 -4.08 -7.78 6.49
CA TYR A 14 -3.23 -7.76 5.30
C TYR A 14 -3.19 -6.37 4.65
N ASN A 15 -4.31 -5.66 4.64
CA ASN A 15 -4.45 -4.36 3.97
C ASN A 15 -4.04 -3.15 4.83
N MET A 16 -3.72 -3.35 6.12
CA MET A 16 -3.42 -2.26 7.05
C MET A 16 -2.21 -1.40 6.61
N HIS A 17 -1.20 -2.00 5.98
CA HIS A 17 -0.05 -1.28 5.40
C HIS A 17 0.54 -2.05 4.22
N THR A 18 1.27 -1.34 3.38
CA THR A 18 2.02 -1.93 2.26
C THR A 18 3.41 -2.38 2.72
N TYR A 19 3.80 -3.63 2.41
CA TYR A 19 5.13 -4.15 2.60
C TYR A 19 5.48 -5.16 1.50
N TRP A 20 6.72 -5.11 0.99
CA TRP A 20 7.17 -6.01 -0.08
C TRP A 20 7.13 -7.46 0.35
N SER A 21 6.72 -8.33 -0.55
CA SER A 21 6.67 -9.78 -0.32
C SER A 21 5.81 -10.24 0.86
N LYS A 22 4.92 -9.36 1.37
CA LYS A 22 4.01 -9.69 2.47
C LYS A 22 3.17 -10.93 2.14
N LYS A 23 3.15 -11.88 3.06
CA LYS A 23 2.33 -13.10 2.95
C LYS A 23 1.04 -12.94 3.74
N PRO A 24 -0.06 -13.55 3.28
CA PRO A 24 -1.30 -13.59 4.09
C PRO A 24 -1.05 -14.32 5.40
N HIS A 25 -1.35 -13.67 6.52
CA HIS A 25 -1.14 -14.25 7.85
C HIS A 25 -1.98 -15.52 8.08
N ASP A 26 -3.18 -15.61 7.47
CA ASP A 26 -4.03 -16.80 7.58
C ASP A 26 -3.39 -18.05 6.95
N ALA A 27 -2.60 -17.89 5.88
CA ALA A 27 -1.82 -19.00 5.34
C ALA A 27 -0.73 -19.44 6.32
N ILE A 28 -0.02 -18.47 6.92
CA ILE A 28 1.04 -18.76 7.90
C ILE A 28 0.46 -19.42 9.15
N ARG A 29 -0.72 -18.99 9.64
CA ARG A 29 -1.42 -19.61 10.77
C ARG A 29 -1.64 -21.11 10.57
N GLN A 30 -2.06 -21.52 9.36
CA GLN A 30 -2.29 -22.93 9.06
C GLN A 30 -1.01 -23.77 9.20
N TYR A 31 0.14 -23.25 8.74
CA TYR A 31 1.43 -23.90 8.96
C TYR A 31 1.82 -23.95 10.44
N ILE A 32 1.67 -22.85 11.16
CA ILE A 32 1.97 -22.78 12.60
C ILE A 32 1.11 -23.78 13.38
N CYS A 33 -0.19 -23.81 13.15
CA CYS A 33 -1.09 -24.75 13.83
C CYS A 33 -0.77 -26.21 13.52
N HIS A 34 -0.31 -26.50 12.30
CA HIS A 34 0.03 -27.87 11.88
C HIS A 34 1.32 -28.39 12.54
N TYR A 35 2.35 -27.54 12.65
CA TYR A 35 3.68 -27.97 13.12
C TYR A 35 3.98 -27.67 14.58
N THR A 36 3.11 -26.92 15.26
CA THR A 36 3.33 -26.48 16.64
C THR A 36 2.10 -26.66 17.52
N LYS A 37 2.31 -26.57 18.84
CA LYS A 37 1.26 -26.55 19.86
C LYS A 37 1.19 -25.18 20.54
N PRO A 38 0.06 -24.80 21.18
CA PRO A 38 0.00 -23.62 22.02
C PRO A 38 1.14 -23.59 23.05
N GLY A 39 1.79 -22.44 23.20
CA GLY A 39 2.95 -22.25 24.08
C GLY A 39 4.32 -22.48 23.42
N ASP A 40 4.38 -23.13 22.25
CA ASP A 40 5.62 -23.33 21.50
C ASP A 40 6.22 -22.03 21.01
N LEU A 41 7.51 -22.04 20.70
CA LEU A 41 8.26 -20.91 20.20
C LEU A 41 8.45 -21.00 18.67
N VAL A 42 8.00 -19.98 17.96
CA VAL A 42 8.15 -19.82 16.51
C VAL A 42 9.26 -18.79 16.22
N LEU A 43 10.21 -19.17 15.39
CA LEU A 43 11.31 -18.29 14.95
C LEU A 43 11.10 -17.87 13.50
N ASP A 44 11.15 -16.55 13.26
CA ASP A 44 11.25 -15.98 11.90
C ASP A 44 12.47 -15.07 11.81
N PRO A 45 13.59 -15.53 11.17
CA PRO A 45 14.81 -14.76 11.07
C PRO A 45 14.76 -13.68 9.97
N PHE A 46 13.68 -13.57 9.20
CA PHE A 46 13.47 -12.60 8.14
C PHE A 46 12.03 -12.08 8.18
N CYS A 47 11.63 -11.54 9.33
CA CYS A 47 10.22 -11.33 9.68
C CYS A 47 9.48 -10.30 8.81
N GLY A 48 10.20 -9.43 8.10
CA GLY A 48 9.59 -8.35 7.33
C GLY A 48 8.62 -7.54 8.20
N SER A 49 7.38 -7.45 7.79
CA SER A 49 6.33 -6.76 8.56
C SER A 49 5.64 -7.62 9.64
N GLY A 50 6.25 -8.73 10.04
CA GLY A 50 5.84 -9.50 11.22
C GLY A 50 4.67 -10.45 11.01
N GLY A 51 4.35 -10.84 9.78
CA GLY A 51 3.22 -11.75 9.51
C GLY A 51 3.30 -13.07 10.28
N THR A 52 4.49 -13.65 10.40
CA THR A 52 4.72 -14.89 11.15
C THR A 52 4.57 -14.68 12.67
N ALA A 53 5.14 -13.59 13.19
CA ALA A 53 5.05 -13.28 14.62
C ALA A 53 3.60 -13.04 15.03
N LEU A 54 2.87 -12.24 14.26
CA LEU A 54 1.45 -11.99 14.50
C LEU A 54 0.63 -13.28 14.43
N ALA A 55 0.85 -14.10 13.41
CA ALA A 55 0.17 -15.38 13.25
C ALA A 55 0.43 -16.33 14.43
N ALA A 56 1.68 -16.38 14.92
CA ALA A 56 2.06 -17.18 16.08
C ALA A 56 1.34 -16.71 17.35
N LEU A 57 1.33 -15.41 17.62
CA LEU A 57 0.66 -14.84 18.78
C LEU A 57 -0.87 -15.06 18.75
N MET A 58 -1.49 -14.92 17.59
CA MET A 58 -2.93 -15.18 17.41
C MET A 58 -3.31 -16.61 17.74
N GLU A 59 -2.39 -17.55 17.57
CA GLU A 59 -2.60 -18.98 17.85
C GLU A 59 -2.04 -19.40 19.23
N GLY A 60 -1.70 -18.45 20.09
CA GLY A 60 -1.22 -18.73 21.45
C GLY A 60 0.20 -19.31 21.50
N ARG A 61 1.01 -19.05 20.45
CA ARG A 61 2.45 -19.37 20.42
C ARG A 61 3.26 -18.15 20.83
N LYS A 62 4.53 -18.39 21.19
CA LYS A 62 5.53 -17.34 21.36
C LYS A 62 6.23 -17.09 20.02
N ALA A 63 6.79 -15.91 19.80
CA ALA A 63 7.52 -15.60 18.58
C ALA A 63 8.85 -14.90 18.87
N ILE A 64 9.87 -15.28 18.10
CA ILE A 64 11.09 -14.50 17.94
C ILE A 64 11.13 -14.05 16.48
N ALA A 65 11.12 -12.75 16.26
CA ALA A 65 11.12 -12.13 14.94
C ALA A 65 12.37 -11.29 14.77
N ILE A 66 13.14 -11.56 13.74
CA ILE A 66 14.40 -10.88 13.44
C ILE A 66 14.31 -10.29 12.04
N ASP A 67 14.82 -9.09 11.85
CA ASP A 67 15.03 -8.49 10.53
C ASP A 67 16.18 -7.50 10.57
N ARG A 68 16.83 -7.30 9.44
CA ARG A 68 17.89 -6.31 9.29
C ARG A 68 17.33 -4.89 9.18
N SER A 69 16.10 -4.75 8.68
CA SER A 69 15.44 -3.46 8.48
C SER A 69 14.86 -2.92 9.79
N PRO A 70 15.27 -1.73 10.25
CA PRO A 70 14.64 -1.07 11.40
C PRO A 70 13.14 -0.82 11.20
N ALA A 71 12.72 -0.54 9.96
CA ALA A 71 11.30 -0.37 9.64
C ALA A 71 10.51 -1.67 9.82
N ALA A 72 11.09 -2.82 9.40
CA ALA A 72 10.47 -4.12 9.57
C ALA A 72 10.27 -4.46 11.06
N THR A 73 11.32 -4.32 11.86
CA THR A 73 11.25 -4.60 13.31
C THR A 73 10.33 -3.65 14.04
N PHE A 74 10.28 -2.37 13.65
CA PHE A 74 9.34 -1.39 14.18
C PHE A 74 7.88 -1.78 13.89
N ILE A 75 7.56 -2.11 12.65
CA ILE A 75 6.22 -2.55 12.24
C ILE A 75 5.83 -3.83 13.02
N THR A 76 6.70 -4.83 13.04
CA THR A 76 6.49 -6.09 13.74
C THR A 76 6.20 -5.88 15.22
N LYS A 77 7.02 -5.05 15.89
CA LYS A 77 6.83 -4.72 17.32
C LYS A 77 5.46 -4.10 17.56
N ASN A 78 5.06 -3.12 16.75
CA ASN A 78 3.77 -2.44 16.94
C ASN A 78 2.58 -3.37 16.67
N TYR A 79 2.66 -4.25 15.70
CA TYR A 79 1.61 -5.25 15.47
C TYR A 79 1.45 -6.26 16.60
N CYS A 80 2.54 -6.60 17.26
CA CYS A 80 2.58 -7.61 18.32
C CYS A 80 2.43 -7.03 19.72
N THR A 81 2.33 -5.69 19.86
CA THR A 81 2.17 -5.03 21.15
C THR A 81 0.68 -4.79 21.43
N PRO A 82 0.11 -5.36 22.47
CA PRO A 82 -1.27 -5.05 22.88
C PRO A 82 -1.42 -3.56 23.20
N VAL A 83 -2.57 -3.00 22.86
CA VAL A 83 -2.92 -1.60 23.12
C VAL A 83 -4.37 -1.52 23.62
N ASP A 84 -4.63 -0.64 24.57
CA ASP A 84 -5.98 -0.26 24.95
C ASP A 84 -6.61 0.55 23.81
N ILE A 85 -7.68 0.01 23.21
CA ILE A 85 -8.31 0.61 22.03
C ILE A 85 -8.99 1.94 22.37
N ASP A 86 -9.63 2.04 23.55
CA ASP A 86 -10.35 3.25 23.97
C ASP A 86 -9.36 4.37 24.29
N GLU A 87 -8.22 4.04 24.92
CA GLU A 87 -7.14 5.00 25.16
C GLU A 87 -6.51 5.48 23.85
N LEU A 88 -6.22 4.56 22.93
CA LEU A 88 -5.69 4.88 21.60
C LEU A 88 -6.63 5.81 20.85
N GLN A 89 -7.93 5.53 20.84
CA GLN A 89 -8.91 6.35 20.16
C GLN A 89 -9.00 7.76 20.75
N ARG A 90 -9.01 7.88 22.08
CA ARG A 90 -8.98 9.20 22.76
C ARG A 90 -7.73 9.99 22.42
N ALA A 91 -6.55 9.37 22.46
CA ALA A 91 -5.29 9.99 22.08
C ALA A 91 -5.28 10.43 20.61
N PHE A 92 -5.84 9.61 19.72
CA PHE A 92 -5.95 9.93 18.29
C PHE A 92 -6.87 11.13 18.03
N GLU A 93 -8.04 11.20 18.68
CA GLU A 93 -8.96 12.34 18.54
C GLU A 93 -8.36 13.63 19.12
N GLU A 94 -7.60 13.55 20.21
CA GLU A 94 -6.87 14.70 20.75
C GLU A 94 -5.79 15.19 19.77
N LEU A 95 -4.99 14.27 19.21
CA LEU A 95 -3.99 14.58 18.19
C LEU A 95 -4.64 15.24 16.98
N LYS A 96 -5.70 14.63 16.45
CA LYS A 96 -6.45 15.15 15.32
C LYS A 96 -6.96 16.56 15.55
N ARG A 97 -7.52 16.84 16.72
CA ARG A 97 -7.98 18.18 17.09
C ARG A 97 -6.84 19.21 17.09
N LYS A 98 -5.66 18.82 17.56
CA LYS A 98 -4.47 19.71 17.62
C LYS A 98 -3.90 20.01 16.23
N VAL A 99 -3.82 19.01 15.35
CA VAL A 99 -3.13 19.16 14.05
C VAL A 99 -4.06 19.50 12.89
N LYS A 100 -5.38 19.29 13.05
CA LYS A 100 -6.35 19.49 11.96
C LYS A 100 -6.30 20.88 11.31
N PRO A 101 -6.20 22.00 12.07
CA PRO A 101 -6.16 23.32 11.44
C PRO A 101 -4.96 23.50 10.50
N GLU A 102 -3.79 22.98 10.88
CA GLU A 102 -2.58 23.02 10.04
C GLU A 102 -2.71 22.09 8.81
N ILE A 103 -3.24 20.90 9.00
CA ILE A 103 -3.51 19.95 7.91
C ILE A 103 -4.51 20.56 6.92
N ASP A 104 -5.61 21.13 7.40
CA ASP A 104 -6.63 21.74 6.53
C ASP A 104 -6.02 22.90 5.72
N TRP A 105 -5.14 23.70 6.31
CA TRP A 105 -4.42 24.75 5.60
C TRP A 105 -3.45 24.21 4.54
N LEU A 106 -2.67 23.18 4.87
CA LEU A 106 -1.72 22.54 3.94
C LEU A 106 -2.39 21.95 2.71
N TYR A 107 -3.60 21.42 2.87
CA TYR A 107 -4.36 20.79 1.79
C TYR A 107 -5.42 21.71 1.16
N GLU A 108 -5.49 23.00 1.60
CA GLU A 108 -6.41 23.96 1.00
C GLU A 108 -6.03 24.24 -0.46
N THR A 109 -7.02 24.25 -1.33
CA THR A 109 -6.88 24.61 -2.74
C THR A 109 -8.13 25.34 -3.23
N ARG A 110 -8.17 25.68 -4.50
CA ARG A 110 -9.36 26.24 -5.17
C ARG A 110 -9.99 25.22 -6.10
N CYS A 111 -11.29 25.20 -6.11
CA CYS A 111 -12.05 24.39 -7.05
C CYS A 111 -11.96 24.96 -8.46
N ASP A 112 -11.52 24.17 -9.44
CA ASP A 112 -11.40 24.59 -10.84
C ASP A 112 -12.75 24.93 -11.52
N ARG A 113 -13.86 24.45 -10.94
CA ARG A 113 -15.19 24.69 -11.49
C ARG A 113 -15.87 25.96 -10.98
N CYS A 114 -15.75 26.27 -9.69
CA CYS A 114 -16.45 27.39 -9.06
C CYS A 114 -15.53 28.42 -8.42
N GLY A 115 -14.21 28.19 -8.39
CA GLY A 115 -13.23 29.07 -7.76
C GLY A 115 -13.30 29.12 -6.23
N GLY A 116 -14.22 28.42 -5.61
CA GLY A 116 -14.40 28.36 -4.15
C GLY A 116 -13.28 27.55 -3.46
N LYS A 117 -13.23 27.63 -2.11
CA LYS A 117 -12.33 26.82 -1.30
C LYS A 117 -12.62 25.34 -1.48
N ALA A 118 -11.57 24.54 -1.60
CA ALA A 118 -11.64 23.08 -1.68
C ALA A 118 -10.45 22.47 -0.94
N THR A 119 -10.53 21.17 -0.66
CA THR A 119 -9.44 20.40 -0.05
C THR A 119 -8.88 19.42 -1.08
N THR A 120 -7.56 19.41 -1.23
CA THR A 120 -6.87 18.43 -2.09
C THR A 120 -7.05 17.03 -1.52
N ALA A 121 -7.73 16.15 -2.25
CA ALA A 121 -7.92 14.77 -1.83
C ALA A 121 -6.66 13.92 -2.09
N TYR A 122 -6.03 14.12 -3.27
CA TYR A 122 -4.77 13.49 -3.64
C TYR A 122 -4.13 14.23 -4.82
N THR A 123 -2.85 14.03 -5.02
CA THR A 123 -2.10 14.60 -6.15
C THR A 123 -1.65 13.48 -7.08
N VAL A 124 -1.97 13.61 -8.36
CA VAL A 124 -1.51 12.68 -9.40
C VAL A 124 -0.19 13.15 -9.97
N TYR A 125 0.86 12.34 -9.78
CA TYR A 125 2.16 12.60 -10.39
C TYR A 125 2.25 11.88 -11.73
N SER A 126 2.83 12.54 -12.72
CA SER A 126 3.04 11.99 -14.05
C SER A 126 4.43 12.32 -14.56
N GLN A 127 5.05 11.38 -15.27
CA GLN A 127 6.27 11.67 -16.01
C GLN A 127 5.96 12.64 -17.16
N VAL A 128 6.90 13.53 -17.44
CA VAL A 128 6.82 14.49 -18.54
C VAL A 128 7.82 14.07 -19.62
N PHE A 129 7.34 13.94 -20.84
CA PHE A 129 8.15 13.58 -22.03
C PHE A 129 8.20 14.76 -23.00
N GLN A 130 9.29 14.88 -23.73
CA GLN A 130 9.34 15.73 -24.90
C GLN A 130 8.90 14.92 -26.12
N CYS A 131 7.90 15.41 -26.84
CA CYS A 131 7.45 14.75 -28.06
C CYS A 131 8.51 14.90 -29.16
N PRO A 132 9.02 13.82 -29.78
CA PRO A 132 10.05 13.89 -30.80
C PRO A 132 9.56 14.54 -32.11
N ARG A 133 8.25 14.63 -32.34
CA ARG A 133 7.66 15.23 -33.55
C ARG A 133 7.42 16.73 -33.42
N CYS A 134 6.84 17.18 -32.31
CA CYS A 134 6.47 18.59 -32.12
C CYS A 134 7.29 19.30 -31.04
N LEU A 135 8.20 18.62 -30.37
CA LEU A 135 9.08 19.08 -29.30
C LEU A 135 8.38 19.64 -28.04
N GLU A 136 7.06 19.55 -28.00
CA GLU A 136 6.28 19.96 -26.82
C GLU A 136 6.50 19.02 -25.64
N LYS A 137 6.50 19.58 -24.43
CA LYS A 137 6.53 18.82 -23.18
C LYS A 137 5.14 18.32 -22.86
N VAL A 138 4.99 17.01 -22.76
CA VAL A 138 3.70 16.33 -22.55
C VAL A 138 3.76 15.45 -21.32
N PRO A 139 2.92 15.69 -20.29
CA PRO A 139 2.71 14.74 -19.22
C PRO A 139 2.13 13.43 -19.78
N LEU A 140 2.63 12.29 -19.32
CA LEU A 140 2.12 10.97 -19.73
C LEU A 140 0.63 10.81 -19.46
N PHE A 141 0.14 11.48 -18.40
CA PHE A 141 -1.27 11.52 -18.04
C PHE A 141 -2.15 12.16 -19.11
N ASP A 142 -1.65 13.20 -19.80
CA ASP A 142 -2.38 13.95 -20.82
C ASP A 142 -2.30 13.31 -22.21
N CYS A 143 -1.50 12.25 -22.36
CA CYS A 143 -1.39 11.52 -23.62
C CYS A 143 -2.72 10.87 -24.01
N VAL A 144 -3.12 11.02 -25.25
CA VAL A 144 -4.30 10.31 -25.80
C VAL A 144 -3.98 8.85 -26.06
N LYS A 145 -4.97 7.99 -25.84
CA LYS A 145 -4.85 6.56 -26.16
C LYS A 145 -5.38 6.33 -27.58
N VAL A 146 -4.51 5.89 -28.45
CA VAL A 146 -4.85 5.55 -29.84
C VAL A 146 -4.64 4.06 -30.08
N GLU A 147 -5.36 3.50 -31.01
CA GLU A 147 -5.14 2.12 -31.48
C GLU A 147 -3.87 2.06 -32.32
N GLY A 148 -3.05 1.10 -32.05
CA GLY A 148 -1.83 0.82 -32.76
C GLY A 148 -1.56 -0.67 -32.82
N MET A 149 -0.46 -1.06 -33.46
CA MET A 149 -0.03 -2.46 -33.57
C MET A 149 1.29 -2.67 -32.84
N THR A 150 1.46 -3.86 -32.24
CA THR A 150 2.77 -4.31 -31.76
C THR A 150 3.63 -4.74 -32.94
N GLU A 151 4.93 -4.87 -32.73
CA GLU A 151 5.88 -5.44 -33.71
C GLU A 151 5.45 -6.83 -34.25
N LYS A 152 4.65 -7.57 -33.47
CA LYS A 152 4.10 -8.88 -33.80
C LYS A 152 2.68 -8.79 -34.43
N GLY A 153 2.24 -7.60 -34.89
CA GLY A 153 0.95 -7.40 -35.57
C GLY A 153 -0.29 -7.53 -34.67
N LYS A 154 -0.14 -7.53 -33.35
CA LYS A 154 -1.29 -7.57 -32.42
C LYS A 154 -1.77 -6.17 -32.10
N PRO A 155 -3.11 -5.91 -32.04
CA PRO A 155 -3.64 -4.61 -31.67
C PRO A 155 -3.21 -4.24 -30.23
N LYS A 156 -2.76 -3.01 -30.05
CA LYS A 156 -2.33 -2.46 -28.77
C LYS A 156 -2.75 -0.99 -28.66
N LYS A 157 -3.26 -0.60 -27.50
CA LYS A 157 -3.44 0.83 -27.18
C LYS A 157 -2.09 1.46 -26.89
N ILE A 158 -1.69 2.43 -27.69
CA ILE A 158 -0.48 3.23 -27.50
C ILE A 158 -0.84 4.64 -27.06
N ARG A 159 0.09 5.31 -26.40
CA ARG A 159 -0.08 6.70 -25.98
C ARG A 159 0.52 7.62 -27.03
N ALA A 160 -0.26 8.59 -27.51
CA ALA A 160 0.14 9.56 -28.48
C ALA A 160 0.14 10.98 -27.90
N CYS A 161 0.98 11.85 -28.44
CA CYS A 161 1.03 13.25 -28.06
C CYS A 161 -0.30 13.94 -28.41
N PRO A 162 -0.96 14.62 -27.46
CA PRO A 162 -2.25 15.28 -27.71
C PRO A 162 -2.14 16.42 -28.74
N TYR A 163 -1.01 17.10 -28.80
CA TYR A 163 -0.79 18.19 -29.76
C TYR A 163 -0.63 17.66 -31.20
N CYS A 164 0.14 16.58 -31.37
CA CYS A 164 0.25 15.94 -32.67
C CYS A 164 -1.06 15.29 -33.13
N HIS A 165 -1.78 14.66 -32.18
CA HIS A 165 -3.05 14.01 -32.48
C HIS A 165 -4.14 15.00 -32.93
N LYS A 166 -4.15 16.23 -32.41
CA LYS A 166 -5.06 17.28 -32.84
C LYS A 166 -4.73 17.87 -34.22
N ARG A 167 -3.48 17.72 -34.67
CA ARG A 167 -3.01 18.26 -35.96
C ARG A 167 -3.11 17.24 -37.13
N GLY A 168 -3.48 16.00 -36.83
CA GLY A 168 -3.47 14.87 -37.78
C GLY A 168 -2.15 14.13 -37.72
#